data_81f09187c3fb4b010a8b91ad68a89f81
#
_entry.id   81f09187c3fb4b010a8b91ad68a89f81
#
_cell.length_a   1.000
_cell.length_b   1.000
_cell.length_c   1.000
_cell.angle_alpha   90.00
_cell.angle_beta   90.00
_cell.angle_gamma   90.00
#
_symmetry.space_group_name_H-M   'P 1'
#
loop_
_entity.id
_entity.type
_entity.pdbx_description
1 polymer ?
#
loop_
_entity_poly.entity_id
_entity_poly.type
_entity_poly.pdbx_seq_one_letter_code
_entity_poly.pdbx_strand_id
1 'polypeptide(L)'
;MLRWIQNTGQIFRTLKRCLENDRPEKIIETGHREGDYEMLTDEHGKHITQKQVIYVNRELSWLKFNERVLEEAKNEKVPLCERMTFLSIYQTNLDEFFMVRVGSLEDMKLLDEETRENKTNMTPQEQITAILKRVKVLNDEKDVIYDHVMKLVEDAGVRLVSFRDMDKAESKSLEAYFIKEVLPLLSVMIVGRKQPFPFLKGQEIYALAILDTKGGKEKIGIIPCTNEMLPRLIAVPGRENTYILLEELILHFLPNAFKGYKVQEKSVLRVTRNADIDVTKVYDEDLNYRDQMAHVVKLRKKLAPVRLELTRDIASKMVDKVCEYLELTKDQVFFSKAPLELSFLFQIEGALRKNPELVFPKRLPQQTDQLDPTEPVLPSVLQK
;
A
#
# COMPACT_ATOMS: atom_id res chain seq x y z
N MET A 1 5.19 0.81 18.49
CA MET A 1 6.40 0.10 18.08
C MET A 1 6.48 -1.35 18.60
N LEU A 2 6.35 -1.66 19.90
CA LEU A 2 6.38 -3.05 20.41
C LEU A 2 5.23 -3.95 19.92
N ARG A 3 4.02 -3.44 19.67
CA ARG A 3 2.90 -4.20 19.06
C ARG A 3 3.15 -4.53 17.58
N TRP A 4 3.92 -3.71 16.88
CA TRP A 4 4.24 -3.93 15.46
C TRP A 4 5.24 -5.09 15.29
N ILE A 5 6.22 -5.21 16.20
CA ILE A 5 7.20 -6.31 16.22
C ILE A 5 6.55 -7.66 16.55
N GLN A 6 5.49 -7.68 17.38
CA GLN A 6 4.76 -8.92 17.66
C GLN A 6 3.94 -9.39 16.45
N ASN A 7 3.35 -8.48 15.67
CA ASN A 7 2.61 -8.84 14.45
C ASN A 7 3.54 -9.30 13.32
N THR A 8 4.72 -8.69 13.13
CA THR A 8 5.68 -9.14 12.12
C THR A 8 6.19 -10.56 12.35
N GLY A 9 6.37 -10.97 13.60
CA GLY A 9 6.75 -12.35 13.94
C GLY A 9 5.66 -13.39 13.57
N GLN A 10 4.41 -13.00 13.61
CA GLN A 10 3.28 -13.86 13.22
C GLN A 10 3.13 -13.89 11.68
N ILE A 11 3.34 -12.77 11.02
CA ILE A 11 3.39 -12.61 9.55
C ILE A 11 4.48 -13.49 8.94
N PHE A 12 5.70 -13.46 9.47
CA PHE A 12 6.82 -14.30 9.00
C PHE A 12 6.54 -15.80 9.14
N ARG A 13 5.85 -16.23 10.20
CA ARG A 13 5.49 -17.64 10.40
C ARG A 13 4.42 -18.09 9.39
N THR A 14 3.46 -17.24 9.07
CA THR A 14 2.41 -17.53 8.08
C THR A 14 3.01 -17.61 6.67
N LEU A 15 3.88 -16.68 6.28
CA LEU A 15 4.58 -16.68 4.99
C LEU A 15 5.52 -17.89 4.81
N LYS A 16 6.25 -18.28 5.85
CA LYS A 16 7.12 -19.46 5.81
C LYS A 16 6.34 -20.75 5.51
N ARG A 17 5.10 -20.82 5.93
CA ARG A 17 4.21 -21.97 5.74
C ARG A 17 3.65 -22.08 4.33
N CYS A 18 3.35 -20.95 3.67
CA CYS A 18 2.96 -20.92 2.26
C CYS A 18 4.10 -21.37 1.35
N LEU A 19 5.35 -21.09 1.73
CA LEU A 19 6.54 -21.47 0.97
C LEU A 19 6.91 -22.96 1.10
N GLU A 20 6.47 -23.65 2.16
CA GLU A 20 6.82 -25.06 2.41
C GLU A 20 5.86 -26.06 1.70
N ASN A 21 4.67 -25.60 1.26
CA ASN A 21 3.67 -26.48 0.64
C ASN A 21 3.76 -26.58 -0.90
N ASP A 22 4.44 -25.65 -1.59
CA ASP A 22 4.68 -25.71 -3.02
C ASP A 22 6.09 -26.24 -3.30
N ARG A 23 6.22 -27.56 -3.36
CA ARG A 23 7.36 -28.15 -4.08
C ARG A 23 7.09 -27.94 -5.56
N PRO A 24 7.98 -27.31 -6.32
CA PRO A 24 7.85 -27.22 -7.76
C PRO A 24 7.82 -28.65 -8.32
N GLU A 25 6.88 -28.92 -9.23
CA GLU A 25 6.87 -30.15 -10.02
C GLU A 25 8.27 -30.38 -10.57
N LYS A 26 8.71 -31.62 -10.48
CA LYS A 26 10.02 -32.09 -10.92
C LYS A 26 10.33 -31.54 -12.31
N ILE A 27 11.31 -30.63 -12.35
CA ILE A 27 12.02 -30.35 -13.60
C ILE A 27 12.73 -31.66 -13.95
N ILE A 28 12.29 -32.27 -15.05
CA ILE A 28 12.97 -33.43 -15.63
C ILE A 28 14.34 -32.90 -16.09
N GLU A 29 15.41 -33.29 -15.37
CA GLU A 29 16.76 -33.16 -15.86
C GLU A 29 16.93 -34.01 -17.11
N THR A 30 16.82 -33.40 -18.28
CA THR A 30 17.33 -34.00 -19.52
C THR A 30 18.80 -33.70 -19.61
N GLY A 31 19.58 -34.81 -19.72
CA GLY A 31 21.01 -34.87 -19.61
C GLY A 31 21.78 -33.87 -20.48
N HIS A 32 22.88 -33.43 -19.92
CA HIS A 32 23.92 -32.64 -20.58
C HIS A 32 24.41 -33.28 -21.86
N ARG A 33 24.32 -32.57 -22.99
CA ARG A 33 25.25 -32.63 -24.11
C ARG A 33 25.73 -31.19 -24.41
N GLU A 34 26.99 -30.96 -24.31
CA GLU A 34 27.66 -29.77 -24.83
C GLU A 34 27.49 -29.74 -26.34
N GLY A 35 26.94 -28.67 -26.91
CA GLY A 35 27.16 -28.39 -28.32
C GLY A 35 26.04 -27.75 -29.14
N ASP A 36 24.78 -27.70 -28.75
CA ASP A 36 23.73 -27.12 -29.59
C ASP A 36 22.96 -26.00 -28.86
N TYR A 37 23.38 -24.76 -29.09
CA TYR A 37 22.62 -23.58 -28.68
C TYR A 37 21.67 -23.19 -29.82
N GLU A 38 20.37 -23.51 -29.70
CA GLU A 38 19.35 -22.88 -30.54
C GLU A 38 19.31 -21.38 -30.26
N MET A 39 19.66 -20.58 -31.27
CA MET A 39 19.50 -19.13 -31.24
C MET A 39 18.01 -18.82 -31.44
N LEU A 40 17.36 -18.39 -30.38
CA LEU A 40 15.99 -17.87 -30.45
C LEU A 40 16.05 -16.39 -30.84
N THR A 41 15.16 -15.97 -31.71
CA THR A 41 14.95 -14.57 -32.06
C THR A 41 13.65 -14.07 -31.43
N ASP A 42 13.64 -12.84 -30.89
CA ASP A 42 12.43 -12.18 -30.45
C ASP A 42 11.54 -11.75 -31.64
N GLU A 43 10.35 -11.29 -31.36
CA GLU A 43 9.40 -10.78 -32.37
C GLU A 43 9.91 -9.58 -33.17
N HIS A 44 11.07 -9.04 -32.83
CA HIS A 44 11.77 -7.96 -33.54
C HIS A 44 13.05 -8.44 -34.26
N GLY A 45 13.26 -9.77 -34.35
CA GLY A 45 14.39 -10.34 -35.05
C GLY A 45 15.75 -10.22 -34.33
N LYS A 46 15.76 -9.85 -33.04
CA LYS A 46 16.96 -9.73 -32.24
C LYS A 46 17.35 -11.08 -31.64
N HIS A 47 18.59 -11.50 -31.86
CA HIS A 47 19.12 -12.73 -31.25
C HIS A 47 19.12 -12.65 -29.73
N ILE A 48 18.36 -13.53 -29.08
CA ILE A 48 18.30 -13.68 -27.63
C ILE A 48 19.25 -14.81 -27.25
N THR A 49 20.26 -14.53 -26.44
CA THR A 49 21.11 -15.58 -25.90
C THR A 49 20.29 -16.45 -24.93
N GLN A 50 20.49 -17.77 -24.93
CA GLN A 50 19.77 -18.73 -24.09
C GLN A 50 19.75 -18.33 -22.58
N LYS A 51 20.78 -17.61 -22.13
CA LYS A 51 20.88 -17.05 -20.77
C LYS A 51 19.80 -15.99 -20.46
N GLN A 52 19.32 -15.26 -21.47
CA GLN A 52 18.30 -14.20 -21.29
C GLN A 52 16.86 -14.78 -21.18
N VAL A 53 16.62 -15.97 -21.72
CA VAL A 53 15.32 -16.67 -21.67
C VAL A 53 15.10 -17.35 -20.32
N ILE A 54 16.17 -17.79 -19.64
CA ILE A 54 16.10 -18.56 -18.39
C ILE A 54 15.80 -17.69 -17.17
N TYR A 55 16.22 -16.42 -17.20
CA TYR A 55 16.12 -15.53 -16.04
C TYR A 55 14.98 -14.52 -16.22
N VAL A 56 14.12 -14.44 -15.21
CA VAL A 56 13.14 -13.37 -15.06
C VAL A 56 13.80 -12.22 -14.30
N ASN A 57 13.47 -10.96 -14.66
CA ASN A 57 13.90 -9.81 -13.90
C ASN A 57 13.52 -9.96 -12.43
N ARG A 58 14.44 -9.62 -11.52
CA ARG A 58 14.30 -9.81 -10.08
C ARG A 58 13.07 -9.09 -9.53
N GLU A 59 12.80 -7.87 -9.96
CA GLU A 59 11.69 -7.06 -9.46
C GLU A 59 10.33 -7.59 -9.97
N LEU A 60 10.27 -8.08 -11.21
CA LEU A 60 9.08 -8.75 -11.75
C LEU A 60 8.84 -10.11 -11.09
N SER A 61 9.91 -10.84 -10.74
CA SER A 61 9.82 -12.07 -9.96
C SER A 61 9.28 -11.80 -8.55
N TRP A 62 9.69 -10.70 -7.92
CA TRP A 62 9.16 -10.28 -6.63
C TRP A 62 7.67 -9.95 -6.70
N LEU A 63 7.20 -9.28 -7.76
CA LEU A 63 5.78 -9.03 -7.97
C LEU A 63 4.97 -10.34 -8.09
N LYS A 64 5.52 -11.37 -8.76
CA LYS A 64 4.89 -12.70 -8.79
C LYS A 64 4.80 -13.36 -7.41
N PHE A 65 5.80 -13.14 -6.55
CA PHE A 65 5.71 -13.57 -5.16
C PHE A 65 4.57 -12.87 -4.42
N ASN A 66 4.47 -11.53 -4.53
CA ASN A 66 3.41 -10.78 -3.86
C ASN A 66 2.02 -11.09 -4.45
N GLU A 67 1.93 -11.45 -5.74
CA GLU A 67 0.72 -11.96 -6.37
C GLU A 67 0.22 -13.24 -5.69
N ARG A 68 1.10 -14.20 -5.36
CA ARG A 68 0.72 -15.41 -4.59
C ARG A 68 0.16 -15.06 -3.21
N VAL A 69 0.66 -14.00 -2.56
CA VAL A 69 0.06 -13.50 -1.31
C VAL A 69 -1.38 -13.04 -1.55
N LEU A 70 -1.64 -12.38 -2.68
CA LEU A 70 -2.97 -11.95 -3.06
C LEU A 70 -3.88 -13.14 -3.42
N GLU A 71 -3.35 -14.19 -4.03
CA GLU A 71 -4.06 -15.44 -4.33
C GLU A 71 -4.55 -16.14 -3.05
N GLU A 72 -3.80 -16.09 -1.95
CA GLU A 72 -4.26 -16.61 -0.65
C GLU A 72 -5.48 -15.85 -0.12
N ALA A 73 -5.57 -14.53 -0.37
CA ALA A 73 -6.77 -13.75 -0.04
C ALA A 73 -7.98 -14.14 -0.92
N LYS A 74 -7.74 -14.61 -2.15
CA LYS A 74 -8.75 -15.07 -3.08
C LYS A 74 -9.23 -16.49 -2.77
N ASN A 75 -8.37 -17.33 -2.18
CA ASN A 75 -8.60 -18.74 -1.97
C ASN A 75 -9.72 -19.01 -0.93
N GLU A 76 -10.82 -19.60 -1.37
CA GLU A 76 -11.98 -19.88 -0.50
C GLU A 76 -11.72 -20.96 0.57
N LYS A 77 -10.65 -21.74 0.42
CA LYS A 77 -10.23 -22.71 1.46
C LYS A 77 -9.51 -22.07 2.63
N VAL A 78 -9.10 -20.81 2.50
CA VAL A 78 -8.48 -20.01 3.55
C VAL A 78 -9.58 -19.36 4.37
N PRO A 79 -9.56 -19.46 5.73
CA PRO A 79 -10.55 -18.83 6.59
C PRO A 79 -10.61 -17.31 6.40
N LEU A 80 -11.78 -16.70 6.60
CA LEU A 80 -12.05 -15.30 6.27
C LEU A 80 -11.09 -14.31 6.96
N CYS A 81 -10.78 -14.51 8.23
CA CYS A 81 -9.85 -13.63 8.97
C CYS A 81 -8.45 -13.65 8.35
N GLU A 82 -7.99 -14.82 7.94
CA GLU A 82 -6.67 -14.94 7.29
C GLU A 82 -6.69 -14.32 5.89
N ARG A 83 -7.79 -14.41 5.14
CA ARG A 83 -7.94 -13.75 3.82
C ARG A 83 -7.85 -12.22 3.96
N MET A 84 -8.46 -11.62 4.99
CA MET A 84 -8.30 -10.20 5.31
C MET A 84 -6.86 -9.85 5.66
N THR A 85 -6.21 -10.71 6.44
CA THR A 85 -4.79 -10.57 6.77
C THR A 85 -3.91 -10.57 5.51
N PHE A 86 -4.15 -11.51 4.57
CA PHE A 86 -3.40 -11.58 3.32
C PHE A 86 -3.60 -10.34 2.43
N LEU A 87 -4.81 -9.77 2.36
CA LEU A 87 -5.03 -8.49 1.67
C LEU A 87 -4.19 -7.36 2.26
N SER A 88 -4.14 -7.26 3.59
CA SER A 88 -3.35 -6.24 4.28
C SER A 88 -1.85 -6.45 4.07
N ILE A 89 -1.38 -7.70 4.11
CA ILE A 89 0.02 -8.06 3.85
C ILE A 89 0.40 -7.70 2.41
N TYR A 90 -0.45 -8.06 1.42
CA TYR A 90 -0.22 -7.72 0.02
C TYR A 90 0.01 -6.23 -0.18
N GLN A 91 -0.85 -5.39 0.41
CA GLN A 91 -0.76 -3.93 0.32
C GLN A 91 0.54 -3.42 0.98
N THR A 92 0.83 -3.87 2.20
CA THR A 92 2.04 -3.45 2.93
C THR A 92 3.32 -3.84 2.20
N ASN A 93 3.37 -5.05 1.67
CA ASN A 93 4.49 -5.53 0.85
C ASN A 93 4.68 -4.67 -0.40
N LEU A 94 3.57 -4.33 -1.08
CA LEU A 94 3.63 -3.49 -2.28
C LEU A 94 4.11 -2.07 -1.95
N ASP A 95 3.69 -1.51 -0.82
CA ASP A 95 4.13 -0.21 -0.34
C ASP A 95 5.65 -0.20 -0.09
N GLU A 96 6.17 -1.20 0.61
CA GLU A 96 7.60 -1.35 0.88
C GLU A 96 8.39 -1.55 -0.43
N PHE A 97 7.85 -2.33 -1.37
CA PHE A 97 8.45 -2.53 -2.69
C PHE A 97 8.60 -1.21 -3.45
N PHE A 98 7.57 -0.36 -3.46
CA PHE A 98 7.65 0.96 -4.07
C PHE A 98 8.65 1.87 -3.35
N MET A 99 8.63 1.89 -2.03
CA MET A 99 9.54 2.71 -1.23
C MET A 99 11.01 2.34 -1.46
N VAL A 100 11.31 1.04 -1.44
CA VAL A 100 12.71 0.57 -1.46
C VAL A 100 13.18 0.24 -2.87
N ARG A 101 12.45 -0.61 -3.61
CA ARG A 101 12.91 -1.14 -4.90
C ARG A 101 12.68 -0.16 -6.04
N VAL A 102 11.45 0.34 -6.17
CA VAL A 102 11.13 1.33 -7.22
C VAL A 102 11.87 2.64 -6.93
N GLY A 103 11.95 3.04 -5.65
CA GLY A 103 12.75 4.20 -5.23
C GLY A 103 14.21 4.08 -5.65
N SER A 104 14.85 2.92 -5.40
CA SER A 104 16.23 2.68 -5.84
C SER A 104 16.39 2.72 -7.38
N LEU A 105 15.41 2.22 -8.13
CA LEU A 105 15.44 2.29 -9.60
C LEU A 105 15.29 3.73 -10.11
N GLU A 106 14.46 4.55 -9.46
CA GLU A 106 14.35 5.99 -9.77
C GLU A 106 15.65 6.74 -9.47
N ASP A 107 16.34 6.41 -8.38
CA ASP A 107 17.64 6.98 -8.05
C ASP A 107 18.70 6.56 -9.10
N MET A 108 18.69 5.30 -9.55
CA MET A 108 19.61 4.79 -10.58
C MET A 108 19.42 5.51 -11.92
N LYS A 109 18.19 5.86 -12.30
CA LYS A 109 17.91 6.67 -13.51
C LYS A 109 18.63 8.02 -13.51
N LEU A 110 18.81 8.60 -12.30
CA LEU A 110 19.46 9.91 -12.16
C LEU A 110 20.99 9.84 -12.22
N LEU A 111 21.56 8.65 -11.98
CA LEU A 111 23.01 8.47 -11.86
C LEU A 111 23.66 8.08 -13.19
N ASP A 112 23.07 7.18 -13.95
CA ASP A 112 23.65 6.66 -15.19
C ASP A 112 22.59 5.95 -16.03
N GLU A 113 22.35 6.43 -17.26
CA GLU A 113 21.44 5.82 -18.22
C GLU A 113 21.95 4.48 -18.79
N GLU A 114 23.24 4.18 -18.68
CA GLU A 114 23.86 2.95 -19.20
C GLU A 114 23.78 1.78 -18.20
N THR A 115 23.45 2.02 -16.94
CA THR A 115 23.34 0.96 -15.93
C THR A 115 22.25 -0.03 -16.33
N ARG A 116 22.62 -1.32 -16.42
CA ARG A 116 21.71 -2.41 -16.79
C ARG A 116 21.72 -3.53 -15.76
N GLU A 117 20.57 -4.14 -15.56
CA GLU A 117 20.43 -5.34 -14.72
C GLU A 117 21.19 -6.51 -15.38
N ASN A 118 21.92 -7.27 -14.57
CA ASN A 118 22.92 -8.24 -15.02
C ASN A 118 22.38 -9.56 -15.61
N LYS A 119 21.07 -9.84 -15.49
CA LYS A 119 20.43 -11.07 -15.94
C LYS A 119 19.55 -10.85 -17.18
N THR A 120 18.71 -9.83 -17.13
CA THR A 120 17.75 -9.51 -18.20
C THR A 120 18.20 -8.35 -19.08
N ASN A 121 19.31 -7.68 -18.71
CA ASN A 121 19.87 -6.53 -19.42
C ASN A 121 18.91 -5.32 -19.53
N MET A 122 17.89 -5.25 -18.67
CA MET A 122 16.94 -4.14 -18.62
C MET A 122 17.56 -2.91 -17.97
N THR A 123 17.32 -1.73 -18.54
CA THR A 123 17.63 -0.45 -17.91
C THR A 123 16.70 -0.18 -16.71
N PRO A 124 17.04 0.71 -15.77
CA PRO A 124 16.13 1.10 -14.68
C PRO A 124 14.77 1.58 -15.20
N GLN A 125 14.74 2.36 -16.28
CA GLN A 125 13.50 2.86 -16.89
C GLN A 125 12.64 1.74 -17.46
N GLU A 126 13.22 0.75 -18.15
CA GLU A 126 12.50 -0.42 -18.67
C GLU A 126 11.91 -1.25 -17.53
N GLN A 127 12.67 -1.44 -16.44
CA GLN A 127 12.18 -2.14 -15.24
C GLN A 127 11.01 -1.40 -14.62
N ILE A 128 11.11 -0.09 -14.38
CA ILE A 128 10.02 0.74 -13.82
C ILE A 128 8.77 0.64 -14.70
N THR A 129 8.91 0.77 -16.02
CA THR A 129 7.78 0.69 -16.96
C THR A 129 7.07 -0.66 -16.86
N ALA A 130 7.83 -1.76 -16.82
CA ALA A 130 7.28 -3.11 -16.68
C ALA A 130 6.62 -3.33 -15.31
N ILE A 131 7.22 -2.82 -14.23
CA ILE A 131 6.65 -2.84 -12.88
C ILE A 131 5.31 -2.11 -12.84
N LEU A 132 5.25 -0.85 -13.31
CA LEU A 132 4.04 -0.03 -13.27
C LEU A 132 2.90 -0.70 -14.07
N LYS A 133 3.22 -1.27 -15.24
CA LYS A 133 2.25 -2.03 -16.05
C LYS A 133 1.71 -3.25 -15.30
N ARG A 134 2.58 -4.03 -14.65
CA ARG A 134 2.16 -5.22 -13.89
C ARG A 134 1.32 -4.85 -12.67
N VAL A 135 1.73 -3.82 -11.92
CA VAL A 135 1.03 -3.35 -10.72
C VAL A 135 -0.36 -2.83 -11.05
N LYS A 136 -0.59 -2.18 -12.21
CA LYS A 136 -1.94 -1.78 -12.65
C LYS A 136 -2.88 -2.98 -12.73
N VAL A 137 -2.43 -4.09 -13.34
CA VAL A 137 -3.22 -5.33 -13.43
C VAL A 137 -3.49 -5.93 -12.04
N LEU A 138 -2.47 -6.00 -11.19
CA LEU A 138 -2.62 -6.53 -9.82
C LEU A 138 -3.52 -5.66 -8.94
N ASN A 139 -3.54 -4.34 -9.17
CA ASN A 139 -4.43 -3.44 -8.46
C ASN A 139 -5.92 -3.69 -8.79
N ASP A 140 -6.23 -3.92 -10.08
CA ASP A 140 -7.59 -4.27 -10.50
C ASP A 140 -8.01 -5.62 -9.88
N GLU A 141 -7.11 -6.60 -9.84
CA GLU A 141 -7.38 -7.90 -9.20
C GLU A 141 -7.58 -7.76 -7.69
N LYS A 142 -6.74 -6.98 -7.01
CA LYS A 142 -6.89 -6.66 -5.58
C LYS A 142 -8.27 -6.06 -5.30
N ASP A 143 -8.75 -5.13 -6.10
CA ASP A 143 -10.03 -4.47 -5.91
C ASP A 143 -11.19 -5.50 -6.00
N VAL A 144 -11.14 -6.42 -6.95
CA VAL A 144 -12.15 -7.50 -7.08
C VAL A 144 -12.13 -8.43 -5.86
N ILE A 145 -10.94 -8.83 -5.41
CA ILE A 145 -10.78 -9.70 -4.24
C ILE A 145 -11.25 -8.99 -2.97
N TYR A 146 -10.92 -7.71 -2.81
CA TYR A 146 -11.38 -6.90 -1.69
C TYR A 146 -12.90 -6.84 -1.63
N ASP A 147 -13.57 -6.54 -2.73
CA ASP A 147 -15.04 -6.48 -2.78
C ASP A 147 -15.69 -7.83 -2.42
N HIS A 148 -15.09 -8.94 -2.86
CA HIS A 148 -15.58 -10.27 -2.50
C HIS A 148 -15.39 -10.59 -1.02
N VAL A 149 -14.20 -10.31 -0.47
CA VAL A 149 -13.90 -10.53 0.95
C VAL A 149 -14.80 -9.66 1.83
N MET A 150 -15.04 -8.40 1.47
CA MET A 150 -15.91 -7.51 2.26
C MET A 150 -17.38 -7.95 2.27
N LYS A 151 -17.89 -8.60 1.23
CA LYS A 151 -19.22 -9.23 1.26
C LYS A 151 -19.27 -10.37 2.27
N LEU A 152 -18.24 -11.22 2.33
CA LEU A 152 -18.16 -12.28 3.34
C LEU A 152 -18.02 -11.72 4.77
N VAL A 153 -17.34 -10.60 4.93
CA VAL A 153 -17.26 -9.87 6.21
C VAL A 153 -18.63 -9.35 6.65
N GLU A 154 -19.42 -8.84 5.70
CA GLU A 154 -20.81 -8.42 5.95
C GLU A 154 -21.69 -9.61 6.36
N ASP A 155 -21.60 -10.74 5.66
CA ASP A 155 -22.31 -11.98 6.00
C ASP A 155 -21.89 -12.51 7.38
N ALA A 156 -20.65 -12.27 7.80
CA ALA A 156 -20.14 -12.59 9.14
C ALA A 156 -20.56 -11.58 10.24
N GLY A 157 -21.35 -10.57 9.89
CA GLY A 157 -21.99 -9.64 10.84
C GLY A 157 -21.21 -8.35 11.12
N VAL A 158 -20.17 -8.03 10.34
CA VAL A 158 -19.47 -6.73 10.42
C VAL A 158 -19.65 -5.97 9.10
N ARG A 159 -20.12 -4.73 9.16
CA ARG A 159 -20.44 -3.93 7.98
C ARG A 159 -19.55 -2.69 7.87
N LEU A 160 -18.97 -2.49 6.69
CA LEU A 160 -18.37 -1.23 6.29
C LEU A 160 -19.31 -0.55 5.30
N VAL A 161 -19.89 0.59 5.69
CA VAL A 161 -20.94 1.26 4.93
C VAL A 161 -20.48 2.59 4.37
N SER A 162 -21.18 3.05 3.34
CA SER A 162 -21.07 4.39 2.76
C SER A 162 -22.26 5.26 3.14
N PHE A 163 -22.20 6.57 2.91
CA PHE A 163 -23.35 7.46 3.12
C PHE A 163 -24.57 7.15 2.24
N ARG A 164 -24.41 6.33 1.18
CA ARG A 164 -25.54 5.87 0.35
C ARG A 164 -26.42 4.85 1.07
N ASP A 165 -25.82 4.15 2.04
CA ASP A 165 -26.45 3.06 2.79
C ASP A 165 -27.02 3.52 4.13
N MET A 166 -26.98 4.85 4.39
CA MET A 166 -27.40 5.46 5.65
C MET A 166 -28.73 6.19 5.51
N ASP A 167 -29.53 6.15 6.57
CA ASP A 167 -30.72 6.97 6.69
C ASP A 167 -30.38 8.43 7.09
N LYS A 168 -31.42 9.30 7.09
CA LYS A 168 -31.25 10.73 7.41
C LYS A 168 -30.87 10.97 8.88
N ALA A 169 -31.30 10.12 9.80
CA ALA A 169 -31.01 10.28 11.21
C ALA A 169 -29.55 9.91 11.52
N GLU A 170 -29.08 8.82 10.94
CA GLU A 170 -27.67 8.38 11.01
C GLU A 170 -26.73 9.42 10.40
N SER A 171 -27.05 9.88 9.19
CA SER A 171 -26.26 10.92 8.52
C SER A 171 -26.19 12.21 9.36
N LYS A 172 -27.30 12.63 9.98
CA LYS A 172 -27.34 13.81 10.86
C LYS A 172 -26.52 13.59 12.15
N SER A 173 -26.56 12.40 12.71
CA SER A 173 -25.75 12.05 13.89
C SER A 173 -24.26 12.08 13.57
N LEU A 174 -23.84 11.54 12.42
CA LEU A 174 -22.47 11.61 11.94
C LEU A 174 -22.05 13.02 11.57
N GLU A 175 -22.94 13.87 11.04
CA GLU A 175 -22.67 15.29 10.81
C GLU A 175 -22.36 16.01 12.13
N ALA A 176 -23.18 15.78 13.16
CA ALA A 176 -22.96 16.37 14.49
C ALA A 176 -21.62 15.92 15.07
N TYR A 177 -21.29 14.62 14.97
CA TYR A 177 -19.98 14.09 15.36
C TYR A 177 -18.84 14.73 14.57
N PHE A 178 -18.99 14.83 13.25
CA PHE A 178 -17.98 15.47 12.38
C PHE A 178 -17.72 16.91 12.80
N ILE A 179 -18.76 17.70 12.98
CA ILE A 179 -18.63 19.14 13.32
C ILE A 179 -17.99 19.33 14.69
N LYS A 180 -18.35 18.50 15.68
CA LYS A 180 -17.93 18.65 17.06
C LYS A 180 -16.57 18.04 17.35
N GLU A 181 -16.29 16.85 16.83
CA GLU A 181 -15.12 16.06 17.23
C GLU A 181 -14.03 16.01 16.11
N VAL A 182 -14.43 15.94 14.82
CA VAL A 182 -13.49 15.74 13.73
C VAL A 182 -13.00 17.06 13.15
N LEU A 183 -13.91 17.94 12.75
CA LEU A 183 -13.58 19.19 12.05
C LEU A 183 -12.58 20.09 12.79
N PRO A 184 -12.63 20.24 14.14
CA PRO A 184 -11.66 21.06 14.87
C PRO A 184 -10.22 20.53 14.81
N LEU A 185 -10.04 19.22 14.53
CA LEU A 185 -8.74 18.56 14.47
C LEU A 185 -8.17 18.51 13.05
N LEU A 186 -8.93 18.96 12.03
CA LEU A 186 -8.50 18.90 10.64
C LEU A 186 -7.63 20.10 10.26
N SER A 187 -6.50 19.83 9.61
CA SER A 187 -5.63 20.84 8.99
C SER A 187 -6.08 21.08 7.55
N VAL A 188 -6.91 22.09 7.33
CA VAL A 188 -7.47 22.43 6.02
C VAL A 188 -6.48 23.32 5.25
N MET A 189 -6.03 22.86 4.08
CA MET A 189 -5.07 23.55 3.22
C MET A 189 -5.69 23.84 1.85
N ILE A 190 -5.50 25.06 1.34
CA ILE A 190 -5.97 25.47 0.00
C ILE A 190 -4.78 25.99 -0.81
N VAL A 191 -4.43 25.26 -1.85
CA VAL A 191 -3.28 25.58 -2.72
C VAL A 191 -3.54 26.88 -3.50
N GLY A 192 -2.60 27.80 -3.44
CA GLY A 192 -2.68 29.09 -4.11
C GLY A 192 -1.40 29.90 -4.00
N ARG A 193 -1.42 31.18 -4.43
CA ARG A 193 -0.23 32.04 -4.40
C ARG A 193 0.37 32.24 -3.01
N LYS A 194 -0.47 32.28 -1.98
CA LYS A 194 -0.06 32.50 -0.59
C LYS A 194 0.23 31.20 0.16
N GLN A 195 -0.26 30.09 -0.33
CA GLN A 195 -0.10 28.77 0.28
C GLN A 195 0.27 27.78 -0.83
N PRO A 196 1.55 27.46 -0.99
CA PRO A 196 2.03 26.52 -2.00
C PRO A 196 1.48 25.12 -1.73
N PHE A 197 1.68 24.22 -2.69
CA PHE A 197 1.31 22.81 -2.52
C PHE A 197 2.06 22.23 -1.31
N PRO A 198 1.34 21.60 -0.35
CA PRO A 198 1.96 21.10 0.87
C PRO A 198 2.85 19.90 0.59
N PHE A 199 3.81 19.64 1.47
CA PHE A 199 4.52 18.38 1.47
C PHE A 199 3.59 17.29 1.99
N LEU A 200 3.24 16.35 1.09
CA LEU A 200 2.45 15.18 1.46
C LEU A 200 3.41 14.10 1.96
N LYS A 201 3.22 13.67 3.21
CA LYS A 201 4.02 12.58 3.79
C LYS A 201 3.70 11.26 3.10
N GLY A 202 4.70 10.40 3.02
CA GLY A 202 4.55 9.05 2.49
C GLY A 202 3.55 8.23 3.30
N GLN A 203 2.76 7.40 2.61
CA GLN A 203 1.78 6.46 3.19
C GLN A 203 0.61 7.07 3.97
N GLU A 204 0.57 8.38 4.16
CA GLU A 204 -0.58 9.06 4.77
C GLU A 204 -1.72 9.23 3.77
N ILE A 205 -2.94 9.22 4.28
CA ILE A 205 -4.18 9.41 3.51
C ILE A 205 -4.59 10.87 3.58
N TYR A 206 -4.97 11.43 2.43
CA TYR A 206 -5.43 12.80 2.30
C TYR A 206 -6.78 12.85 1.57
N ALA A 207 -7.69 13.70 2.01
CA ALA A 207 -8.84 14.12 1.22
C ALA A 207 -8.42 15.23 0.26
N LEU A 208 -8.62 15.00 -1.02
CA LEU A 208 -8.40 15.95 -2.10
C LEU A 208 -9.74 16.52 -2.56
N ALA A 209 -9.82 17.83 -2.70
CA ALA A 209 -10.99 18.53 -3.24
C ALA A 209 -10.60 19.47 -4.38
N ILE A 210 -11.41 19.50 -5.42
CA ILE A 210 -11.37 20.54 -6.44
C ILE A 210 -12.42 21.58 -6.07
N LEU A 211 -11.92 22.78 -5.78
CA LEU A 211 -12.70 23.88 -5.23
C LEU A 211 -12.93 24.96 -6.29
N ASP A 212 -14.18 25.34 -6.50
CA ASP A 212 -14.52 26.49 -7.34
C ASP A 212 -14.60 27.77 -6.48
N THR A 213 -14.01 28.82 -7.01
CA THR A 213 -14.08 30.16 -6.40
C THR A 213 -15.21 30.98 -7.05
N LYS A 214 -15.76 31.94 -6.34
CA LYS A 214 -16.75 32.87 -6.90
C LYS A 214 -16.32 33.56 -8.20
N GLY A 215 -15.02 33.53 -8.53
CA GLY A 215 -14.44 34.07 -9.77
C GLY A 215 -14.15 33.02 -10.83
N GLY A 216 -14.69 31.79 -10.75
CA GLY A 216 -14.52 30.71 -11.73
C GLY A 216 -13.12 30.12 -11.82
N LYS A 217 -12.26 30.39 -10.84
CA LYS A 217 -10.92 29.78 -10.76
C LYS A 217 -10.94 28.54 -9.87
N GLU A 218 -10.47 27.43 -10.41
CA GLU A 218 -10.31 26.19 -9.67
C GLU A 218 -9.08 26.24 -8.75
N LYS A 219 -9.24 25.74 -7.54
CA LYS A 219 -8.18 25.54 -6.56
C LYS A 219 -8.15 24.09 -6.07
N ILE A 220 -7.04 23.68 -5.50
CA ILE A 220 -6.91 22.38 -4.85
C ILE A 220 -7.03 22.59 -3.35
N GLY A 221 -7.94 21.84 -2.72
CA GLY A 221 -8.05 21.71 -1.28
C GLY A 221 -7.48 20.36 -0.85
N ILE A 222 -6.72 20.32 0.24
CA ILE A 222 -6.10 19.11 0.78
C ILE A 222 -6.32 19.09 2.30
N ILE A 223 -6.74 17.94 2.81
CA ILE A 223 -6.92 17.69 4.25
C ILE A 223 -6.27 16.35 4.60
N PRO A 224 -5.28 16.29 5.52
CA PRO A 224 -4.79 15.04 6.08
C PRO A 224 -5.91 14.30 6.80
N CYS A 225 -6.14 13.03 6.47
CA CYS A 225 -7.13 12.18 7.12
C CYS A 225 -6.54 11.35 8.26
N THR A 226 -5.21 11.15 8.28
CA THR A 226 -4.52 10.40 9.33
C THR A 226 -4.31 11.32 10.53
N ASN A 227 -4.86 10.92 11.69
CA ASN A 227 -4.70 11.63 12.95
C ASN A 227 -4.65 10.62 14.10
N GLU A 228 -3.66 10.75 14.98
CA GLU A 228 -3.50 9.84 16.14
C GLU A 228 -4.66 9.92 17.14
N MET A 229 -5.38 11.05 17.17
CA MET A 229 -6.51 11.29 18.08
C MET A 229 -7.85 10.78 17.54
N LEU A 230 -7.94 10.43 16.25
CA LEU A 230 -9.16 9.99 15.60
C LEU A 230 -9.05 8.52 15.20
N PRO A 231 -10.02 7.67 15.57
CA PRO A 231 -10.06 6.30 15.08
C PRO A 231 -10.37 6.29 13.59
N ARG A 232 -9.79 5.37 12.84
CA ARG A 232 -10.06 5.25 11.40
C ARG A 232 -11.41 4.61 11.10
N LEU A 233 -11.84 3.65 11.93
CA LEU A 233 -13.18 3.07 11.89
C LEU A 233 -14.11 3.83 12.83
N ILE A 234 -15.07 4.54 12.27
CA ILE A 234 -16.09 5.29 13.00
C ILE A 234 -17.34 4.44 13.08
N ALA A 235 -17.79 4.13 14.30
CA ALA A 235 -19.03 3.38 14.49
C ALA A 235 -20.25 4.20 14.05
N VAL A 236 -21.16 3.56 13.31
CA VAL A 236 -22.43 4.20 12.91
C VAL A 236 -23.42 4.15 14.08
N PRO A 237 -23.93 5.29 14.54
CA PRO A 237 -24.87 5.32 15.67
C PRO A 237 -26.12 4.49 15.40
N GLY A 238 -26.49 3.64 16.36
CA GLY A 238 -27.71 2.82 16.28
C GLY A 238 -27.54 1.50 15.49
N ARG A 239 -26.38 1.22 14.92
CA ARG A 239 -26.09 -0.06 14.25
C ARG A 239 -24.92 -0.77 14.94
N GLU A 240 -25.13 -2.00 15.36
CA GLU A 240 -24.04 -2.83 15.89
C GLU A 240 -23.07 -3.25 14.79
N ASN A 241 -21.79 -3.33 15.13
CA ASN A 241 -20.70 -3.78 14.23
C ASN A 241 -20.71 -3.12 12.84
N THR A 242 -21.23 -1.90 12.75
CA THR A 242 -21.32 -1.14 11.49
C THR A 242 -20.45 0.10 11.56
N TYR A 243 -19.56 0.25 10.56
CA TYR A 243 -18.52 1.28 10.57
C TYR A 243 -18.48 2.06 9.25
N ILE A 244 -17.98 3.29 9.32
CA ILE A 244 -17.55 4.08 8.16
C ILE A 244 -16.08 4.47 8.34
N LEU A 245 -15.32 4.55 7.25
CA LEU A 245 -13.94 5.02 7.29
C LEU A 245 -13.90 6.54 7.53
N LEU A 246 -12.92 6.99 8.32
CA LEU A 246 -12.73 8.41 8.63
C LEU A 246 -12.54 9.25 7.36
N GLU A 247 -11.77 8.76 6.38
CA GLU A 247 -11.57 9.43 5.11
C GLU A 247 -12.88 9.58 4.31
N GLU A 248 -13.79 8.63 4.38
CA GLU A 248 -15.12 8.72 3.75
C GLU A 248 -16.02 9.72 4.47
N LEU A 249 -15.95 9.75 5.81
CA LEU A 249 -16.64 10.76 6.62
C LEU A 249 -16.15 12.17 6.26
N ILE A 250 -14.85 12.39 6.19
CA ILE A 250 -14.24 13.67 5.81
C ILE A 250 -14.64 14.05 4.39
N LEU A 251 -14.56 13.11 3.42
CA LEU A 251 -14.97 13.37 2.05
C LEU A 251 -16.45 13.76 1.91
N HIS A 252 -17.33 13.18 2.73
CA HIS A 252 -18.75 13.53 2.67
C HIS A 252 -18.99 14.95 3.15
N PHE A 253 -18.37 15.37 4.25
CA PHE A 253 -18.55 16.68 4.86
C PHE A 253 -17.49 17.71 4.46
N LEU A 254 -16.76 17.51 3.36
CA LEU A 254 -15.81 18.49 2.84
C LEU A 254 -16.37 19.91 2.68
N PRO A 255 -17.65 20.12 2.27
CA PRO A 255 -18.22 21.47 2.20
C PRO A 255 -18.20 22.22 3.54
N ASN A 256 -18.29 21.50 4.66
CA ASN A 256 -18.22 22.09 6.00
C ASN A 256 -16.79 22.56 6.35
N ALA A 257 -15.78 21.88 5.80
CA ALA A 257 -14.37 22.25 5.99
C ALA A 257 -13.91 23.38 5.06
N PHE A 258 -14.41 23.41 3.81
CA PHE A 258 -14.07 24.42 2.80
C PHE A 258 -15.13 25.52 2.68
N LYS A 259 -15.48 26.14 3.80
CA LYS A 259 -16.47 27.25 3.83
C LYS A 259 -16.12 28.36 2.83
N GLY A 260 -17.08 28.76 2.02
CA GLY A 260 -16.90 29.81 1.00
C GLY A 260 -16.41 29.33 -0.37
N TYR A 261 -16.16 28.04 -0.53
CA TYR A 261 -15.83 27.38 -1.79
C TYR A 261 -16.93 26.37 -2.16
N LYS A 262 -17.13 26.14 -3.47
CA LYS A 262 -17.95 25.03 -3.95
C LYS A 262 -17.05 23.85 -4.28
N VAL A 263 -17.28 22.71 -3.63
CA VAL A 263 -16.58 21.45 -3.93
C VAL A 263 -17.15 20.89 -5.22
N GLN A 264 -16.35 20.77 -6.28
CA GLN A 264 -16.73 20.24 -7.58
C GLN A 264 -16.47 18.74 -7.66
N GLU A 265 -15.26 18.35 -7.33
CA GLU A 265 -14.79 16.97 -7.36
C GLU A 265 -14.02 16.68 -6.08
N LYS A 266 -13.97 15.40 -5.71
CA LYS A 266 -13.27 14.95 -4.51
C LYS A 266 -12.78 13.52 -4.66
N SER A 267 -11.61 13.24 -4.07
CA SER A 267 -11.01 11.90 -4.04
C SER A 267 -10.22 11.72 -2.75
N VAL A 268 -10.00 10.49 -2.35
CA VAL A 268 -8.93 10.17 -1.40
C VAL A 268 -7.64 10.05 -2.19
N LEU A 269 -6.57 10.58 -1.64
CA LEU A 269 -5.24 10.59 -2.23
C LEU A 269 -4.23 9.99 -1.26
N ARG A 270 -3.28 9.22 -1.79
CA ARG A 270 -2.16 8.68 -1.05
C ARG A 270 -0.90 8.74 -1.92
N VAL A 271 0.22 9.12 -1.32
CA VAL A 271 1.52 9.19 -2.00
C VAL A 271 2.46 8.17 -1.37
N THR A 272 3.16 7.39 -2.20
CA THR A 272 4.31 6.60 -1.76
C THR A 272 5.59 7.33 -2.18
N ARG A 273 6.54 7.46 -1.26
CA ARG A 273 7.83 8.12 -1.49
C ARG A 273 8.97 7.12 -1.44
N ASN A 274 10.07 7.47 -2.13
CA ASN A 274 11.33 6.76 -2.03
C ASN A 274 11.85 6.87 -0.60
N ALA A 275 12.15 5.75 0.05
CA ALA A 275 12.66 5.58 1.41
C ALA A 275 12.15 6.59 2.45
N ASP A 276 11.53 6.10 3.51
CA ASP A 276 11.06 6.96 4.61
C ASP A 276 12.25 7.30 5.53
N ILE A 277 12.93 8.40 5.22
CA ILE A 277 13.86 9.00 6.17
C ILE A 277 13.03 9.88 7.09
N ASP A 278 12.92 9.49 8.35
CA ASP A 278 12.33 10.31 9.39
C ASP A 278 13.14 11.62 9.54
N VAL A 279 12.69 12.64 8.82
CA VAL A 279 13.36 13.96 8.77
C VAL A 279 13.45 14.58 10.17
N THR A 280 12.61 14.15 11.11
CA THR A 280 12.63 14.64 12.49
C THR A 280 13.81 14.08 13.30
N LYS A 281 14.39 12.95 12.89
CA LYS A 281 15.57 12.32 13.51
C LYS A 281 16.91 12.82 12.96
N VAL A 282 16.90 13.70 11.98
CA VAL A 282 18.10 14.23 11.32
C VAL A 282 18.55 15.57 11.93
N TYR A 283 18.04 15.91 13.09
CA TYR A 283 18.57 17.05 13.84
C TYR A 283 19.94 16.65 14.42
N ASP A 284 21.00 17.14 13.77
CA ASP A 284 22.37 17.04 14.24
C ASP A 284 22.69 18.32 15.01
N GLU A 285 22.84 18.21 16.32
CA GLU A 285 23.10 19.36 17.21
C GLU A 285 24.43 20.06 16.88
N ASP A 286 25.34 19.38 16.17
CA ASP A 286 26.65 19.90 15.81
C ASP A 286 26.66 20.73 14.51
N LEU A 287 25.55 20.73 13.73
CA LEU A 287 25.44 21.49 12.50
C LEU A 287 24.80 22.87 12.72
N ASN A 288 25.37 23.91 12.09
CA ASN A 288 24.71 25.20 12.06
C ASN A 288 23.41 25.17 11.25
N TYR A 289 22.48 26.10 11.50
CA TYR A 289 21.14 26.15 10.87
C TYR A 289 21.17 26.09 9.34
N ARG A 290 22.18 26.72 8.70
CA ARG A 290 22.30 26.73 7.23
C ARG A 290 22.66 25.34 6.69
N ASP A 291 23.57 24.64 7.35
CA ASP A 291 24.02 23.32 6.95
C ASP A 291 22.97 22.27 7.28
N GLN A 292 22.24 22.42 8.39
CA GLN A 292 21.05 21.63 8.69
C GLN A 292 19.99 21.80 7.61
N MET A 293 19.68 23.03 7.18
CA MET A 293 18.72 23.28 6.11
C MET A 293 19.19 22.72 4.75
N ALA A 294 20.48 22.84 4.42
CA ALA A 294 21.05 22.23 3.24
C ALA A 294 20.95 20.70 3.27
N HIS A 295 21.17 20.10 4.45
CA HIS A 295 21.04 18.66 4.65
C HIS A 295 19.56 18.20 4.52
N VAL A 296 18.62 18.91 5.14
CA VAL A 296 17.18 18.66 5.00
C VAL A 296 16.71 18.80 3.56
N VAL A 297 17.21 19.78 2.80
CA VAL A 297 16.90 19.92 1.37
C VAL A 297 17.46 18.77 0.55
N LYS A 298 18.69 18.31 0.86
CA LYS A 298 19.29 17.11 0.24
C LYS A 298 18.48 15.84 0.54
N LEU A 299 18.02 15.69 1.77
CA LEU A 299 17.17 14.56 2.18
C LEU A 299 15.79 14.61 1.53
N ARG A 300 15.18 15.80 1.38
CA ARG A 300 13.91 15.96 0.67
C ARG A 300 13.98 15.52 -0.79
N LYS A 301 15.12 15.70 -1.47
CA LYS A 301 15.33 15.15 -2.81
C LYS A 301 15.35 13.62 -2.84
N LYS A 302 15.83 12.98 -1.76
CA LYS A 302 15.80 11.52 -1.60
C LYS A 302 14.39 10.97 -1.26
N LEU A 303 13.46 11.83 -0.83
CA LEU A 303 12.06 11.48 -0.55
C LEU A 303 11.15 11.75 -1.77
N ALA A 304 11.66 11.60 -2.97
CA ALA A 304 10.89 11.80 -4.19
C ALA A 304 9.64 10.90 -4.21
N PRO A 305 8.47 11.42 -4.61
CA PRO A 305 7.30 10.58 -4.84
C PRO A 305 7.60 9.56 -5.94
N VAL A 306 7.13 8.32 -5.73
CA VAL A 306 7.29 7.22 -6.72
C VAL A 306 5.94 6.68 -7.18
N ARG A 307 4.85 6.96 -6.43
CA ARG A 307 3.50 6.52 -6.76
C ARG A 307 2.46 7.49 -6.18
N LEU A 308 1.42 7.76 -6.97
CA LEU A 308 0.20 8.46 -6.56
C LEU A 308 -0.98 7.51 -6.68
N GLU A 309 -1.78 7.39 -5.62
CA GLU A 309 -2.99 6.58 -5.58
C GLU A 309 -4.21 7.46 -5.33
N LEU A 310 -5.32 7.19 -6.01
CA LEU A 310 -6.59 7.90 -5.92
C LEU A 310 -7.75 6.89 -5.83
N THR A 311 -8.81 7.19 -5.04
CA THR A 311 -10.00 6.30 -4.95
C THR A 311 -11.11 6.66 -5.94
N ARG A 312 -11.10 7.87 -6.46
CA ARG A 312 -12.14 8.37 -7.38
C ARG A 312 -11.52 9.14 -8.51
N ASP A 313 -12.11 9.00 -9.67
CA ASP A 313 -11.73 9.80 -10.84
C ASP A 313 -12.00 11.29 -10.57
N ILE A 314 -11.05 12.09 -10.95
CA ILE A 314 -11.12 13.55 -11.00
C ILE A 314 -10.71 14.02 -12.39
N ALA A 315 -11.06 15.25 -12.78
CA ALA A 315 -10.73 15.77 -14.09
C ALA A 315 -9.24 15.60 -14.43
N SER A 316 -8.93 15.08 -15.62
CA SER A 316 -7.55 14.75 -16.04
C SER A 316 -6.59 15.94 -15.88
N LYS A 317 -7.04 17.17 -16.20
CA LYS A 317 -6.26 18.40 -16.00
C LYS A 317 -5.84 18.63 -14.54
N MET A 318 -6.65 18.13 -13.58
CA MET A 318 -6.33 18.28 -12.16
C MET A 318 -5.39 17.18 -11.70
N VAL A 319 -5.53 15.96 -12.25
CA VAL A 319 -4.54 14.89 -12.08
C VAL A 319 -3.17 15.38 -12.59
N ASP A 320 -3.14 15.96 -13.80
CA ASP A 320 -1.91 16.50 -14.39
C ASP A 320 -1.27 17.55 -13.49
N LYS A 321 -2.06 18.44 -12.92
CA LYS A 321 -1.58 19.48 -12.01
C LYS A 321 -1.05 18.91 -10.69
N VAL A 322 -1.69 17.89 -10.12
CA VAL A 322 -1.19 17.20 -8.93
C VAL A 322 0.12 16.47 -9.24
N CYS A 323 0.20 15.81 -10.40
CA CYS A 323 1.42 15.17 -10.88
C CYS A 323 2.57 16.18 -11.06
N GLU A 324 2.29 17.36 -11.62
CA GLU A 324 3.28 18.45 -11.76
C GLU A 324 3.83 18.89 -10.40
N TYR A 325 2.98 19.07 -9.39
CA TYR A 325 3.42 19.40 -8.02
C TYR A 325 4.23 18.29 -7.35
N LEU A 326 3.95 17.02 -7.70
CA LEU A 326 4.63 15.86 -7.14
C LEU A 326 5.80 15.37 -8.00
N GLU A 327 6.06 15.99 -9.16
CA GLU A 327 7.07 15.56 -10.13
C GLU A 327 6.88 14.09 -10.59
N LEU A 328 5.61 13.67 -10.73
CA LEU A 328 5.23 12.33 -11.18
C LEU A 328 4.73 12.34 -12.63
N THR A 329 4.89 11.20 -13.30
CA THR A 329 4.28 10.92 -14.60
C THR A 329 2.89 10.30 -14.44
N LYS A 330 2.06 10.35 -15.50
CA LYS A 330 0.74 9.69 -15.50
C LYS A 330 0.81 8.18 -15.28
N ASP A 331 1.90 7.55 -15.67
CA ASP A 331 2.07 6.10 -15.50
C ASP A 331 2.22 5.70 -14.03
N GLN A 332 2.66 6.63 -13.17
CA GLN A 332 2.80 6.46 -11.73
C GLN A 332 1.51 6.76 -10.96
N VAL A 333 0.40 7.07 -11.66
CA VAL A 333 -0.92 7.27 -11.07
C VAL A 333 -1.74 5.98 -11.13
N PHE A 334 -2.32 5.62 -9.98
CA PHE A 334 -3.14 4.43 -9.81
C PHE A 334 -4.51 4.82 -9.25
N PHE A 335 -5.56 4.26 -9.84
CA PHE A 335 -6.92 4.38 -9.32
C PHE A 335 -7.29 3.06 -8.66
N SER A 336 -7.87 3.11 -7.46
CA SER A 336 -8.34 1.94 -6.70
C SER A 336 -9.78 2.16 -6.26
N LYS A 337 -10.61 1.13 -6.36
CA LYS A 337 -11.97 1.12 -5.80
C LYS A 337 -11.94 0.75 -4.32
N ALA A 338 -11.01 -0.09 -3.93
CA ALA A 338 -10.75 -0.40 -2.53
C ALA A 338 -10.10 0.81 -1.80
N PRO A 339 -10.23 0.90 -0.47
CA PRO A 339 -9.49 1.88 0.31
C PRO A 339 -7.99 1.80 0.07
N LEU A 340 -7.31 2.96 0.04
CA LEU A 340 -5.89 3.06 -0.33
C LEU A 340 -4.93 2.46 0.71
N GLU A 341 -5.43 2.15 1.89
CA GLU A 341 -4.67 1.52 2.96
C GLU A 341 -5.58 0.52 3.66
N LEU A 342 -5.12 -0.73 3.85
CA LEU A 342 -5.96 -1.85 4.29
C LEU A 342 -5.68 -2.30 5.73
N SER A 343 -4.89 -1.58 6.53
CA SER A 343 -4.59 -1.98 7.92
C SER A 343 -5.83 -1.99 8.84
N PHE A 344 -6.87 -1.25 8.48
CA PHE A 344 -8.13 -1.28 9.23
C PHE A 344 -8.78 -2.68 9.25
N LEU A 345 -8.46 -3.54 8.28
CA LEU A 345 -8.92 -4.92 8.25
C LEU A 345 -8.46 -5.72 9.47
N PHE A 346 -7.29 -5.41 10.05
CA PHE A 346 -6.84 -6.03 11.30
C PHE A 346 -7.74 -5.69 12.50
N GLN A 347 -8.40 -4.50 12.49
CA GLN A 347 -9.36 -4.13 13.54
C GLN A 347 -10.67 -4.91 13.37
N ILE A 348 -11.15 -5.06 12.12
CA ILE A 348 -12.33 -5.87 11.78
C ILE A 348 -12.07 -7.33 12.11
N GLU A 349 -10.92 -7.86 11.71
CA GLU A 349 -10.48 -9.22 12.01
C GLU A 349 -10.54 -9.51 13.52
N GLY A 350 -10.05 -8.58 14.34
CA GLY A 350 -10.08 -8.69 15.80
C GLY A 350 -11.48 -8.91 16.37
N ALA A 351 -12.51 -8.33 15.75
CA ALA A 351 -13.92 -8.56 16.13
C ALA A 351 -14.43 -9.96 15.72
N LEU A 352 -14.00 -10.45 14.55
CA LEU A 352 -14.44 -11.73 13.96
C LEU A 352 -13.69 -12.95 14.48
N ARG A 353 -12.47 -12.81 15.01
CA ARG A 353 -11.64 -13.93 15.53
C ARG A 353 -12.28 -14.77 16.66
N LYS A 354 -13.36 -14.28 17.24
CA LYS A 354 -14.13 -15.03 18.25
C LYS A 354 -14.86 -16.21 17.64
N ASN A 355 -15.13 -16.21 16.34
CA ASN A 355 -15.72 -17.33 15.63
C ASN A 355 -14.61 -18.26 15.13
N PRO A 356 -14.51 -19.51 15.66
CA PRO A 356 -13.43 -20.44 15.31
C PRO A 356 -13.50 -20.93 13.85
N GLU A 357 -14.63 -20.81 13.16
CA GLU A 357 -14.77 -21.18 11.75
C GLU A 357 -14.09 -20.15 10.81
N LEU A 358 -13.89 -18.92 11.28
CA LEU A 358 -13.31 -17.84 10.50
C LEU A 358 -11.79 -17.70 10.64
N VAL A 359 -11.15 -18.57 11.42
CA VAL A 359 -9.71 -18.57 11.70
C VAL A 359 -9.12 -19.96 11.53
N PHE A 360 -7.81 -20.04 11.26
CA PHE A 360 -7.14 -21.34 11.34
C PHE A 360 -7.11 -21.87 12.77
N PRO A 361 -7.29 -23.18 12.98
CA PRO A 361 -7.17 -23.79 14.30
C PRO A 361 -5.79 -23.52 14.89
N LYS A 362 -5.76 -23.20 16.19
CA LYS A 362 -4.50 -22.97 16.90
C LYS A 362 -3.67 -24.25 16.88
N ARG A 363 -2.50 -24.19 16.26
CA ARG A 363 -1.54 -25.29 16.29
C ARG A 363 -0.68 -25.17 17.55
N LEU A 364 -0.63 -26.24 18.28
CA LEU A 364 0.33 -26.40 19.37
C LEU A 364 1.70 -26.78 18.80
N PRO A 365 2.79 -26.28 19.39
CA PRO A 365 4.13 -26.76 19.05
C PRO A 365 4.17 -28.28 19.18
N GLN A 366 4.73 -28.96 18.19
CA GLN A 366 4.98 -30.38 18.31
C GLN A 366 6.17 -30.60 19.23
N GLN A 367 6.02 -31.47 20.22
CA GLN A 367 7.12 -31.94 21.00
C GLN A 367 7.90 -32.99 20.18
N THR A 368 9.20 -32.95 20.28
CA THR A 368 10.07 -33.99 19.72
C THR A 368 10.69 -34.77 20.89
N ASP A 369 10.65 -36.10 20.78
CA ASP A 369 11.29 -37.00 21.77
C ASP A 369 12.80 -36.80 21.84
N GLN A 370 13.33 -36.00 20.95
CA GLN A 370 14.77 -35.76 20.83
C GLN A 370 15.26 -34.54 21.63
N LEU A 371 14.37 -33.68 22.12
CA LEU A 371 14.73 -32.49 22.87
C LEU A 371 13.97 -32.47 24.20
N ASP A 372 14.69 -32.36 25.31
CA ASP A 372 14.08 -32.15 26.62
C ASP A 372 13.66 -30.67 26.74
N PRO A 373 12.36 -30.37 26.92
CA PRO A 373 11.87 -28.99 27.03
C PRO A 373 12.35 -28.28 28.31
N THR A 374 12.95 -29.02 29.27
CA THR A 374 13.51 -28.47 30.50
C THR A 374 14.97 -28.09 30.39
N GLU A 375 15.66 -28.55 29.33
CA GLU A 375 17.07 -28.22 29.10
C GLU A 375 17.22 -26.95 28.23
N PRO A 376 18.33 -26.20 28.41
CA PRO A 376 18.62 -25.06 27.54
C PRO A 376 18.74 -25.50 26.08
N VAL A 377 18.11 -24.75 25.18
CA VAL A 377 18.00 -25.07 23.73
C VAL A 377 19.36 -25.24 23.06
N LEU A 378 20.34 -24.38 23.38
CA LEU A 378 21.64 -24.38 22.71
C LEU A 378 22.47 -25.63 22.99
N PRO A 379 22.66 -26.08 24.26
CA PRO A 379 23.31 -27.34 24.55
C PRO A 379 22.62 -28.55 23.93
N SER A 380 21.29 -28.59 23.96
CA SER A 380 20.49 -29.70 23.40
C SER A 380 20.66 -29.85 21.90
N VAL A 381 20.85 -28.73 21.18
CA VAL A 381 21.06 -28.72 19.72
C VAL A 381 22.53 -29.08 19.36
N LEU A 382 23.51 -28.67 20.20
CA LEU A 382 24.93 -28.91 19.93
C LEU A 382 25.39 -30.35 20.29
N GLN A 383 24.61 -31.09 21.08
CA GLN A 383 24.92 -32.47 21.45
C GLN A 383 24.45 -33.50 20.41
N LYS A 384 23.81 -33.05 19.33
CA LYS A 384 23.33 -33.86 18.20
C LYS A 384 24.02 -33.50 16.90
#